data_52d6ac6fd7c491b3907e5a05cdc545a5
#
_entry.id   52d6ac6fd7c491b3907e5a05cdc545a5
#
_cell.length_a   1.000
_cell.length_b   1.000
_cell.length_c   1.000
_cell.angle_alpha   90.00
_cell.angle_beta   90.00
_cell.angle_gamma   90.00
#
_symmetry.space_group_name_H-M   'P 1'
#
loop_
_entity.id
_entity.type
_entity.pdbx_description
1 polymer ?
#
loop_
_entity_poly.entity_id
_entity_poly.type
_entity_poly.pdbx_seq_one_letter_code
_entity_poly.pdbx_strand_id
1 'polypeptide(L)'
;MDSAGQTISLDQIADLVVEKLTESGALANLGSANLEAIEEETIVSIDQITREVISKILGKQAQIIEPPKQCPKCGGEMGDKPTQTRSMQSRRGNVHFKTDVVHCEACRLDFFPSVQNTRL
;
A
#
# COMPACT_ATOMS: atom_id res chain seq x y z
N MET A 1 8.92 8.65 -15.43
CA MET A 1 9.61 7.97 -15.45
C MET A 1 9.56 7.02 -16.29
N ASP A 2 9.87 6.85 -17.01
CA ASP A 2 9.78 5.99 -17.81
C ASP A 2 10.82 5.25 -17.93
N SER A 3 10.97 4.32 -17.61
CA SER A 3 11.99 3.53 -17.67
C SER A 3 12.05 2.96 -18.95
N ALA A 4 12.77 3.38 -19.73
CA ALA A 4 12.92 2.91 -21.06
C ALA A 4 12.97 1.44 -21.09
N GLY A 5 12.20 0.83 -21.87
CA GLY A 5 12.20 -0.60 -22.06
C GLY A 5 11.57 -1.37 -20.95
N GLN A 6 11.12 -0.66 -19.93
CA GLN A 6 10.52 -1.33 -18.82
C GLN A 6 9.05 -1.05 -18.71
N THR A 7 8.47 -0.43 -19.69
CA THR A 7 7.08 -0.04 -19.59
C THR A 7 6.18 -1.22 -19.79
N ILE A 8 5.29 -1.46 -18.86
CA ILE A 8 4.27 -2.46 -19.00
C ILE A 8 3.07 -1.78 -19.61
N SER A 9 2.54 -2.32 -20.68
CA SER A 9 1.43 -1.67 -21.34
C SER A 9 0.16 -1.79 -20.52
N LEU A 10 -0.73 -0.83 -20.67
CA LEU A 10 -2.00 -0.88 -19.98
C LEU A 10 -2.79 -2.11 -20.40
N ASP A 11 -2.64 -2.51 -21.64
CA ASP A 11 -3.33 -3.68 -22.14
C ASP A 11 -2.90 -4.93 -21.35
N GLN A 12 -1.62 -5.07 -21.11
CA GLN A 12 -1.12 -6.22 -20.38
C GLN A 12 -1.60 -6.21 -18.94
N ILE A 13 -1.62 -5.04 -18.32
CA ILE A 13 -2.10 -4.94 -16.95
C ILE A 13 -3.59 -5.25 -16.90
N ALA A 14 -4.35 -4.73 -17.86
CA ALA A 14 -5.79 -4.99 -17.88
C ALA A 14 -6.07 -6.48 -18.07
N ASP A 15 -5.32 -7.15 -18.94
CA ASP A 15 -5.49 -8.56 -19.16
C ASP A 15 -5.22 -9.35 -17.89
N LEU A 16 -4.17 -8.97 -17.17
CA LEU A 16 -3.84 -9.66 -15.93
C LEU A 16 -4.92 -9.48 -14.88
N VAL A 17 -5.46 -8.27 -14.79
CA VAL A 17 -6.53 -8.01 -13.83
C VAL A 17 -7.76 -8.84 -14.17
N VAL A 18 -8.14 -8.88 -15.44
CA VAL A 18 -9.29 -9.66 -15.88
C VAL A 18 -9.08 -11.12 -15.57
N GLU A 19 -7.87 -11.63 -15.80
CA GLU A 19 -7.57 -13.02 -15.52
C GLU A 19 -7.74 -13.32 -14.03
N LYS A 20 -7.24 -12.43 -13.17
CA LYS A 20 -7.33 -12.64 -11.73
C LYS A 20 -8.78 -12.53 -11.24
N LEU A 21 -9.54 -11.61 -11.79
CA LEU A 21 -10.93 -11.48 -11.42
C LEU A 21 -11.72 -12.71 -11.85
N THR A 22 -11.38 -13.27 -13.00
CA THR A 22 -12.03 -14.49 -13.46
C THR A 22 -11.73 -15.65 -12.52
N GLU A 23 -10.48 -15.78 -12.11
CA GLU A 23 -10.10 -16.85 -11.20
C GLU A 23 -10.78 -16.74 -9.84
N SER A 24 -11.04 -15.52 -9.41
CA SER A 24 -11.66 -15.32 -8.11
C SER A 24 -13.16 -15.54 -8.09
N GLY A 25 -13.76 -15.69 -9.24
CA GLY A 25 -15.20 -15.86 -9.33
C GLY A 25 -15.98 -14.56 -9.39
N ALA A 26 -15.29 -13.43 -9.44
CA ALA A 26 -15.96 -12.13 -9.47
C ALA A 26 -16.76 -11.95 -10.74
N LEU A 27 -16.41 -12.66 -11.81
CA LEU A 27 -17.10 -12.52 -13.09
C LEU A 27 -18.01 -13.72 -13.38
N ALA A 28 -18.54 -14.35 -12.33
CA ALA A 28 -19.30 -15.58 -12.49
C ALA A 28 -20.55 -15.40 -13.36
N ASN A 29 -21.17 -14.21 -13.31
CA ASN A 29 -22.39 -13.97 -14.06
C ASN A 29 -22.14 -13.16 -15.33
N LEU A 30 -20.94 -13.23 -15.85
CA LEU A 30 -20.58 -12.37 -16.98
C LEU A 30 -21.49 -12.55 -18.18
N GLY A 31 -21.90 -13.79 -18.45
CA GLY A 31 -22.72 -14.06 -19.63
C GLY A 31 -24.08 -13.42 -19.61
N SER A 32 -24.56 -13.03 -18.43
CA SER A 32 -25.89 -12.43 -18.32
C SER A 32 -25.84 -11.01 -17.76
N ALA A 33 -24.66 -10.46 -17.53
CA ALA A 33 -24.56 -9.15 -16.91
C ALA A 33 -24.71 -8.05 -17.96
N ASN A 34 -25.42 -6.97 -17.58
CA ASN A 34 -25.50 -5.81 -18.44
C ASN A 34 -24.34 -4.87 -18.11
N LEU A 35 -24.26 -3.76 -18.83
CA LEU A 35 -23.16 -2.83 -18.67
C LEU A 35 -23.12 -2.27 -17.25
N GLU A 36 -24.28 -1.93 -16.71
CA GLU A 36 -24.32 -1.37 -15.36
C GLU A 36 -23.74 -2.34 -14.33
N ALA A 37 -24.09 -3.60 -14.43
CA ALA A 37 -23.59 -4.60 -13.51
C ALA A 37 -22.08 -4.80 -13.69
N ILE A 38 -21.61 -4.76 -14.93
CA ILE A 38 -20.18 -4.88 -15.20
C ILE A 38 -19.42 -3.70 -14.62
N GLU A 39 -19.97 -2.49 -14.79
CA GLU A 39 -19.33 -1.31 -14.24
C GLU A 39 -19.24 -1.38 -12.72
N GLU A 40 -20.33 -1.77 -12.08
CA GLU A 40 -20.36 -1.83 -10.63
C GLU A 40 -19.35 -2.83 -10.10
N GLU A 41 -19.32 -4.00 -10.68
CA GLU A 41 -18.39 -5.04 -10.25
C GLU A 41 -16.95 -4.61 -10.49
N THR A 42 -16.70 -3.96 -11.61
CA THR A 42 -15.35 -3.50 -11.94
C THR A 42 -14.89 -2.45 -10.95
N ILE A 43 -15.74 -1.47 -10.64
CA ILE A 43 -15.35 -0.40 -9.73
C ILE A 43 -15.03 -0.95 -8.36
N VAL A 44 -15.87 -1.85 -7.84
CA VAL A 44 -15.64 -2.43 -6.53
C VAL A 44 -14.34 -3.22 -6.52
N SER A 45 -14.11 -4.03 -7.56
CA SER A 45 -12.91 -4.86 -7.62
C SER A 45 -11.65 -4.02 -7.76
N ILE A 46 -11.70 -2.98 -8.59
CA ILE A 46 -10.52 -2.14 -8.79
C ILE A 46 -10.21 -1.32 -7.54
N ASP A 47 -11.24 -0.90 -6.80
CA ASP A 47 -10.97 -0.21 -5.55
C ASP A 47 -10.24 -1.10 -4.56
N GLN A 48 -10.61 -2.38 -4.50
CA GLN A 48 -9.90 -3.32 -3.63
C GLN A 48 -8.46 -3.49 -4.09
N ILE A 49 -8.25 -3.63 -5.39
CA ILE A 49 -6.91 -3.77 -5.94
C ILE A 49 -6.09 -2.52 -5.67
N THR A 50 -6.71 -1.34 -5.79
CA THR A 50 -6.03 -0.09 -5.54
C THR A 50 -5.53 -0.02 -4.10
N ARG A 51 -6.35 -0.41 -3.14
CA ARG A 51 -5.94 -0.41 -1.75
C ARG A 51 -4.77 -1.36 -1.53
N GLU A 52 -4.82 -2.52 -2.17
CA GLU A 52 -3.74 -3.50 -2.01
C GLU A 52 -2.44 -2.98 -2.64
N VAL A 53 -2.53 -2.33 -3.79
CA VAL A 53 -1.35 -1.76 -4.43
C VAL A 53 -0.76 -0.66 -3.57
N ILE A 54 -1.60 0.21 -3.02
CA ILE A 54 -1.12 1.28 -2.15
C ILE A 54 -0.43 0.68 -0.92
N SER A 55 -1.01 -0.37 -0.34
CA SER A 55 -0.41 -1.02 0.80
C SER A 55 0.98 -1.56 0.48
N LYS A 56 1.13 -2.18 -0.68
CA LYS A 56 2.41 -2.73 -1.07
C LYS A 56 3.44 -1.65 -1.37
N ILE A 57 3.00 -0.56 -1.96
CA ILE A 57 3.91 0.55 -2.24
C ILE A 57 4.38 1.19 -0.94
N LEU A 58 3.48 1.37 0.02
CA LEU A 58 3.87 1.92 1.30
C LEU A 58 4.83 1.00 2.03
N GLY A 59 4.64 -0.30 1.90
CA GLY A 59 5.56 -1.26 2.49
C GLY A 59 6.95 -1.14 1.87
N LYS A 60 7.02 -0.93 0.57
CA LYS A 60 8.31 -0.74 -0.09
C LYS A 60 8.96 0.57 0.36
N GLN A 61 8.16 1.63 0.48
CA GLN A 61 8.68 2.90 0.93
C GLN A 61 9.26 2.78 2.33
N ALA A 62 8.58 2.05 3.20
CA ALA A 62 9.03 1.86 4.57
C ALA A 62 10.37 1.11 4.63
N GLN A 63 10.65 0.28 3.62
CA GLN A 63 11.92 -0.42 3.57
C GLN A 63 13.05 0.47 3.06
N ILE A 64 12.72 1.45 2.24
CA ILE A 64 13.72 2.34 1.67
C ILE A 64 14.08 3.47 2.61
N ILE A 65 13.10 4.03 3.30
CA ILE A 65 13.33 5.13 4.22
C ILE A 65 13.85 4.59 5.52
N GLU A 66 14.99 5.07 5.96
CA GLU A 66 15.56 4.58 7.20
C GLU A 66 14.92 5.29 8.38
N PRO A 67 14.70 4.56 9.47
CA PRO A 67 14.18 5.22 10.66
C PRO A 67 15.25 6.12 11.26
N PRO A 68 14.88 7.08 12.09
CA PRO A 68 15.86 7.96 12.69
C PRO A 68 16.80 7.17 13.61
N LYS A 69 18.07 7.50 13.58
CA LYS A 69 19.05 6.82 14.42
C LYS A 69 19.13 7.43 15.80
N GLN A 70 18.72 8.67 15.91
CA GLN A 70 18.68 9.34 17.18
C GLN A 70 17.33 9.98 17.35
N CYS A 71 16.87 10.09 18.58
CA CYS A 71 15.56 10.65 18.85
C CYS A 71 15.51 12.12 18.41
N PRO A 72 14.57 12.47 17.56
CA PRO A 72 14.46 13.88 17.12
C PRO A 72 14.14 14.84 18.25
N LYS A 73 13.64 14.32 19.37
CA LYS A 73 13.27 15.19 20.48
C LYS A 73 14.35 15.34 21.52
N CYS A 74 15.01 14.27 21.90
CA CYS A 74 16.01 14.35 22.95
C CYS A 74 17.42 14.01 22.49
N GLY A 75 17.57 13.55 21.27
CA GLY A 75 18.90 13.21 20.76
C GLY A 75 19.47 11.91 21.28
N GLY A 76 18.71 11.16 22.06
CA GLY A 76 19.20 9.91 22.63
C GLY A 76 19.20 8.78 21.62
N GLU A 77 19.81 7.68 22.01
CA GLU A 77 19.85 6.52 21.14
C GLU A 77 18.48 5.85 21.06
N MET A 78 18.22 5.25 19.92
CA MET A 78 16.95 4.58 19.69
C MET A 78 17.17 3.08 19.68
N GLY A 79 16.23 2.35 20.24
CA GLY A 79 16.26 0.89 20.22
C GLY A 79 15.32 0.38 19.16
N ASP A 80 15.64 -0.79 18.61
CA ASP A 80 14.79 -1.41 17.61
C ASP A 80 13.63 -2.12 18.28
N LYS A 81 12.49 -2.11 17.62
CA LYS A 81 11.33 -2.87 18.06
C LYS A 81 10.92 -3.81 16.94
N PRO A 82 10.10 -4.82 17.24
CA PRO A 82 9.62 -5.71 16.19
C PRO A 82 8.84 -4.95 15.14
N THR A 83 8.86 -5.47 13.92
CA THR A 83 8.08 -4.92 12.84
C THR A 83 6.60 -4.85 13.22
N GLN A 84 5.97 -3.77 12.89
CA GLN A 84 4.57 -3.58 13.23
C GLN A 84 3.78 -3.26 11.96
N THR A 85 2.50 -3.56 12.02
CA THR A 85 1.59 -3.21 10.94
C THR A 85 0.99 -1.85 11.25
N ARG A 86 1.05 -0.95 10.28
CA ARG A 86 0.41 0.36 10.39
C ARG A 86 -0.79 0.41 9.47
N SER A 87 -1.79 1.16 9.89
CA SER A 87 -2.97 1.38 9.07
C SER A 87 -3.10 2.86 8.80
N MET A 88 -3.47 3.21 7.59
CA MET A 88 -3.67 4.59 7.22
C MET A 88 -4.91 4.70 6.35
N GLN A 89 -5.52 5.87 6.38
CA GLN A 89 -6.68 6.14 5.55
C GLN A 89 -6.20 6.71 4.23
N SER A 90 -6.50 6.03 3.14
CA SER A 90 -6.18 6.55 1.82
C SER A 90 -7.46 7.02 1.16
N ARG A 91 -7.35 7.60 -0.01
CA ARG A 91 -8.52 8.05 -0.75
C ARG A 91 -9.44 6.90 -1.11
N ARG A 92 -8.92 5.69 -1.15
CA ARG A 92 -9.70 4.52 -1.53
C ARG A 92 -10.04 3.64 -0.35
N GLY A 93 -9.80 4.11 0.86
CA GLY A 93 -10.11 3.35 2.06
C GLY A 93 -8.86 3.03 2.85
N ASN A 94 -9.03 2.22 3.86
CA ASN A 94 -7.91 1.89 4.74
C ASN A 94 -6.90 1.00 4.04
N VAL A 95 -5.63 1.28 4.27
CA VAL A 95 -4.54 0.47 3.75
C VAL A 95 -3.67 0.06 4.92
N HIS A 96 -2.97 -1.06 4.77
CA HIS A 96 -2.14 -1.63 5.84
C HIS A 96 -0.79 -2.01 5.29
N PHE A 97 0.26 -1.76 6.04
CA PHE A 97 1.60 -2.15 5.61
C PHE A 97 2.46 -2.38 6.83
N LYS A 98 3.53 -3.15 6.65
CA LYS A 98 4.45 -3.46 7.74
C LYS A 98 5.63 -2.51 7.67
N THR A 99 6.11 -2.10 8.81
CA THR A 99 7.22 -1.18 8.87
C THR A 99 8.05 -1.47 10.12
N ASP A 100 9.33 -1.12 10.04
CA ASP A 100 10.19 -1.20 11.19
C ASP A 100 9.87 -0.05 12.13
N VAL A 101 10.14 -0.27 13.41
CA VAL A 101 9.84 0.73 14.43
C VAL A 101 11.07 0.89 15.29
N VAL A 102 11.41 2.11 15.65
CA VAL A 102 12.44 2.38 16.64
C VAL A 102 11.81 3.12 17.80
N HIS A 103 12.38 2.93 18.97
CA HIS A 103 11.77 3.45 20.21
C HIS A 103 12.79 4.24 21.00
N CYS A 104 12.39 5.39 21.51
CA CYS A 104 13.21 6.18 22.41
C CYS A 104 12.77 5.90 23.83
N GLU A 105 13.67 5.31 24.62
CA GLU A 105 13.33 4.97 25.97
C GLU A 105 13.10 6.21 26.84
N ALA A 106 13.88 7.24 26.63
CA ALA A 106 13.76 8.45 27.43
C ALA A 106 12.45 9.18 27.19
N CYS A 107 12.04 9.27 25.93
CA CYS A 107 10.80 9.95 25.58
C CYS A 107 9.61 9.03 25.54
N ARG A 108 9.86 7.71 25.54
CA ARG A 108 8.82 6.70 25.44
C ARG A 108 7.99 6.88 24.18
N LEU A 109 8.65 7.19 23.09
CA LEU A 109 7.97 7.40 21.81
C LEU A 109 8.51 6.42 20.78
N ASP A 110 7.61 5.99 19.90
CA ASP A 110 7.98 5.13 18.79
C ASP A 110 8.06 5.98 17.53
N PHE A 111 8.99 5.64 16.65
CA PHE A 111 9.14 6.36 15.39
C PHE A 111 9.16 5.37 14.24
N PHE A 112 8.52 5.74 13.14
CA PHE A 112 8.41 4.93 11.95
C PHE A 112 9.14 5.60 10.80
N PRO A 113 9.69 4.82 9.86
CA PRO A 113 10.22 5.43 8.64
C PRO A 113 9.08 6.13 7.91
N SER A 114 9.23 7.39 7.62
CA SER A 114 8.18 8.12 6.94
C SER A 114 8.73 9.39 6.34
N VAL A 115 8.03 9.87 5.34
CA VAL A 115 8.34 11.15 4.76
C VAL A 115 7.72 12.21 5.64
N GLN A 116 8.48 13.31 5.87
CA GLN A 116 7.99 14.28 6.75
C GLN A 116 6.72 14.89 6.38
N ASN A 117 6.43 15.10 5.15
CA ASN A 117 5.21 15.74 4.74
C ASN A 117 4.10 14.74 4.45
N THR A 118 4.15 13.57 5.03
CA THR A 118 3.11 12.59 4.84
C THR A 118 1.81 13.14 5.38
N ARG A 119 0.75 12.94 4.61
CA ARG A 119 -0.53 13.36 5.04
C ARG A 119 -1.05 12.41 6.08
N LEU A 120 -1.50 12.86 7.15
CA LEU A 120 -1.99 12.00 8.21
C LEU A 120 -3.43 12.29 8.56
#